data_929724e90434f21816421a11fbc6aea9
#
_entry.id   929724e90434f21816421a11fbc6aea9
#
_cell.length_a   1.000
_cell.length_b   1.000
_cell.length_c   1.000
_cell.angle_alpha   90.00
_cell.angle_beta   90.00
_cell.angle_gamma   90.00
#
_symmetry.space_group_name_H-M   'P 1'
#
loop_
_entity.id
_entity.type
_entity.pdbx_description
1 polymer ?
#
loop_
_entity_poly.entity_id
_entity_poly.type
_entity_poly.pdbx_seq_one_letter_code
_entity_poly.pdbx_strand_id
1 'polypeptide(L)'
;MKNLFTSLFLTVTLLLSLNAFSVPKLNSYPGAVATIFLDFDGHYVQSSVWNNGNPLNCAPSGMTDPQITEAFNRVAEDYRPFEINITTDSAVFLAAPLNKRMRVIITITSSWYPGVGGVAYIGSFNWGDDTPAFVFSDRLGPYSPKMVGECSSHESGHTVGLSHQSKYGADCSTPLEQYNSGSGTGETGWAPIMGNSYSRNMSNWNNGPTPYGCTNTQDNLSIIATQNGFGYRTDDYNEALNGSTYTPQGSSFNVDGIITTNLDKDAFKFTLTANSNFHLTAIPFNIQGNWIGANLDIRIELYSSPTNLIRDYNPLGSLSVTVDTILNAGAYYIKIAGTGNSNIGSYGSLGAYTINGSFGGLPIHDVKLNGTVNKDKHNLSWHIIADEPIKTILVETSNEGSYFSPLTMITPAANSFSFQPFKSSTVFYRLKVTSVLNQTVYSNTIALKGAGNTEKLFNVSTLIQNDILINAAENFQYLINDMNGRTVYTGTGLKGINRVNFSNQSKGMYIIQLFNNDQRQTERIIKQ
;
A
#
# COMPACT_ATOMS: atom_id res chain seq x y z
N MET A 1 -36.62 47.01 57.27
CA MET A 1 -35.91 45.79 56.92
C MET A 1 -36.10 45.57 55.41
N LYS A 2 -35.09 45.90 54.61
CA LYS A 2 -35.13 45.79 53.16
C LYS A 2 -34.37 44.53 52.74
N ASN A 3 -35.04 43.58 52.12
CA ASN A 3 -34.43 42.39 51.52
C ASN A 3 -33.83 42.74 50.17
N LEU A 4 -32.52 42.58 50.03
CA LEU A 4 -31.78 42.67 48.77
C LEU A 4 -31.77 41.29 48.11
N PHE A 5 -32.43 41.17 46.99
CA PHE A 5 -32.31 39.98 46.10
C PHE A 5 -31.16 40.27 45.13
N THR A 6 -30.10 39.51 45.28
CA THR A 6 -28.96 39.50 44.33
C THR A 6 -29.23 38.43 43.29
N SER A 7 -29.56 38.85 42.05
CA SER A 7 -29.66 37.97 40.88
C SER A 7 -28.25 37.64 40.37
N LEU A 8 -27.86 36.39 40.48
CA LEU A 8 -26.63 35.85 39.88
C LEU A 8 -26.91 35.46 38.42
N PHE A 9 -26.45 36.29 37.47
CA PHE A 9 -26.47 35.93 36.04
C PHE A 9 -25.34 34.96 35.78
N LEU A 10 -25.68 33.68 35.53
CA LEU A 10 -24.76 32.64 35.09
C LEU A 10 -24.64 32.72 33.56
N THR A 11 -23.61 33.37 33.05
CA THR A 11 -23.26 33.37 31.63
C THR A 11 -22.61 32.05 31.29
N VAL A 12 -23.38 31.13 30.70
CA VAL A 12 -22.84 29.90 30.09
C VAL A 12 -22.21 30.30 28.74
N THR A 13 -20.91 30.46 28.73
CA THR A 13 -20.11 30.55 27.49
C THR A 13 -20.06 29.17 26.84
N LEU A 14 -20.89 28.96 25.82
CA LEU A 14 -20.82 27.79 24.96
C LEU A 14 -19.55 27.91 24.12
N LEU A 15 -18.46 27.28 24.57
CA LEU A 15 -17.25 27.06 23.76
C LEU A 15 -17.62 26.05 22.66
N LEU A 16 -18.10 26.56 21.53
CA LEU A 16 -18.08 25.84 20.27
C LEU A 16 -16.60 25.62 19.95
N SER A 17 -16.09 24.42 20.24
CA SER A 17 -14.84 23.95 19.65
C SER A 17 -15.07 23.85 18.14
N LEU A 18 -14.73 24.93 17.43
CA LEU A 18 -14.46 24.84 16.01
C LEU A 18 -13.31 23.85 15.88
N ASN A 19 -13.61 22.62 15.48
CA ASN A 19 -12.58 21.73 14.97
C ASN A 19 -11.99 22.45 13.76
N ALA A 20 -10.90 23.17 13.97
CA ALA A 20 -10.09 23.68 12.88
C ALA A 20 -9.66 22.47 12.07
N PHE A 21 -10.17 22.35 10.86
CA PHE A 21 -9.77 21.32 9.91
C PHE A 21 -8.29 21.60 9.60
N SER A 22 -7.39 20.87 10.24
CA SER A 22 -5.97 21.03 10.01
C SER A 22 -5.56 20.03 8.97
N VAL A 23 -5.29 20.49 7.75
CA VAL A 23 -4.72 19.66 6.68
C VAL A 23 -3.40 19.04 7.17
N PRO A 24 -3.16 17.74 6.97
CA PRO A 24 -1.90 17.10 7.33
C PRO A 24 -0.74 17.77 6.58
N LYS A 25 0.34 18.11 7.30
CA LYS A 25 1.53 18.78 6.73
C LYS A 25 2.48 17.74 6.14
N LEU A 26 2.44 17.60 4.83
CA LEU A 26 3.19 16.59 4.07
C LEU A 26 4.21 17.27 3.16
N ASN A 27 5.35 16.61 2.96
CA ASN A 27 6.42 17.06 2.07
C ASN A 27 7.07 15.85 1.41
N SER A 28 7.21 15.86 0.08
CA SER A 28 7.82 14.76 -0.69
C SER A 28 9.34 14.88 -0.78
N TYR A 29 9.86 16.11 -0.83
CA TYR A 29 11.29 16.40 -0.94
C TYR A 29 11.64 17.76 -0.32
N PRO A 30 11.75 17.83 1.01
CA PRO A 30 11.94 19.10 1.73
C PRO A 30 13.20 19.89 1.35
N GLY A 31 14.21 19.25 0.72
CA GLY A 31 15.45 19.91 0.27
C GLY A 31 15.31 20.67 -1.04
N ALA A 32 14.28 20.41 -1.85
CA ALA A 32 14.09 21.07 -3.13
C ALA A 32 13.59 22.50 -2.98
N VAL A 33 14.14 23.41 -3.80
CA VAL A 33 13.70 24.82 -3.85
C VAL A 33 12.39 24.97 -4.62
N ALA A 34 12.25 24.25 -5.74
CA ALA A 34 11.01 24.23 -6.51
C ALA A 34 9.90 23.54 -5.71
N THR A 35 8.71 24.13 -5.70
CA THR A 35 7.63 23.66 -4.81
C THR A 35 6.27 23.72 -5.51
N ILE A 36 5.51 22.63 -5.46
CA ILE A 36 4.08 22.59 -5.78
C ILE A 36 3.31 22.40 -4.47
N PHE A 37 2.44 23.34 -4.15
CA PHE A 37 1.59 23.31 -2.97
C PHE A 37 0.19 22.85 -3.32
N LEU A 38 -0.22 21.74 -2.75
CA LEU A 38 -1.57 21.20 -2.83
C LEU A 38 -2.39 21.82 -1.71
N ASP A 39 -3.22 22.79 -2.05
CA ASP A 39 -3.99 23.61 -1.11
C ASP A 39 -5.39 23.04 -0.93
N PHE A 40 -5.62 22.32 0.18
CA PHE A 40 -6.89 21.64 0.47
C PHE A 40 -7.80 22.41 1.44
N ASP A 41 -7.32 23.46 2.09
CA ASP A 41 -8.03 24.17 3.16
C ASP A 41 -8.81 25.41 2.69
N GLY A 42 -8.76 25.66 1.38
CA GLY A 42 -9.46 26.78 0.75
C GLY A 42 -8.60 28.03 0.63
N HIS A 43 -8.93 28.89 -0.35
CA HIS A 43 -8.14 30.06 -0.65
C HIS A 43 -8.98 31.19 -1.25
N TYR A 44 -8.67 32.42 -0.86
CA TYR A 44 -9.20 33.60 -1.53
C TYR A 44 -8.29 34.01 -2.69
N VAL A 45 -8.82 33.93 -3.93
CA VAL A 45 -8.07 34.25 -5.15
C VAL A 45 -8.50 35.61 -5.67
N GLN A 46 -7.52 36.50 -5.84
CA GLN A 46 -7.66 37.76 -6.58
C GLN A 46 -6.71 37.73 -7.77
N SER A 47 -7.21 37.44 -8.94
CA SER A 47 -6.40 37.27 -10.14
C SER A 47 -7.06 37.96 -11.32
N SER A 48 -6.26 38.65 -12.14
CA SER A 48 -6.74 39.30 -13.36
C SER A 48 -7.04 38.30 -14.50
N VAL A 49 -6.48 37.09 -14.41
CA VAL A 49 -6.60 36.06 -15.46
C VAL A 49 -7.68 35.02 -15.18
N TRP A 50 -8.09 34.87 -13.92
CA TRP A 50 -9.16 33.95 -13.54
C TRP A 50 -10.50 34.69 -13.33
N ASN A 51 -11.62 33.98 -13.58
CA ASN A 51 -12.99 34.46 -13.32
C ASN A 51 -13.29 35.87 -13.85
N ASN A 52 -12.71 36.23 -15.02
CA ASN A 52 -12.82 37.57 -15.62
C ASN A 52 -12.37 38.70 -14.67
N GLY A 53 -11.39 38.44 -13.81
CA GLY A 53 -10.88 39.39 -12.81
C GLY A 53 -11.73 39.49 -11.52
N ASN A 54 -12.84 38.80 -11.44
CA ASN A 54 -13.66 38.77 -10.22
C ASN A 54 -13.02 37.86 -9.14
N PRO A 55 -13.08 38.25 -7.86
CA PRO A 55 -12.56 37.44 -6.78
C PRO A 55 -13.24 36.07 -6.71
N LEU A 56 -12.46 35.06 -6.29
CA LEU A 56 -12.97 33.71 -5.99
C LEU A 56 -12.70 33.39 -4.52
N ASN A 57 -13.74 33.08 -3.78
CA ASN A 57 -13.61 32.53 -2.44
C ASN A 57 -13.73 31.00 -2.52
N CYS A 58 -12.60 30.34 -2.68
CA CYS A 58 -12.55 28.89 -2.81
C CYS A 58 -12.75 28.24 -1.43
N ALA A 59 -13.79 27.46 -1.28
CA ALA A 59 -14.04 26.67 -0.09
C ALA A 59 -13.01 25.51 0.01
N PRO A 60 -12.78 24.95 1.22
CA PRO A 60 -11.97 23.74 1.38
C PRO A 60 -12.41 22.58 0.49
N SER A 61 -11.51 21.65 0.27
CA SER A 61 -11.70 20.50 -0.62
C SER A 61 -12.83 19.54 -0.24
N GLY A 62 -13.28 19.55 1.03
CA GLY A 62 -14.24 18.58 1.56
C GLY A 62 -13.67 17.18 1.78
N MET A 63 -12.36 16.97 1.58
CA MET A 63 -11.69 15.70 1.72
C MET A 63 -11.22 15.46 3.16
N THR A 64 -11.21 14.21 3.59
CA THR A 64 -10.64 13.77 4.88
C THR A 64 -9.12 13.65 4.83
N ASP A 65 -8.44 13.65 5.99
CA ASP A 65 -6.98 13.50 6.07
C ASP A 65 -6.43 12.27 5.35
N PRO A 66 -7.05 11.06 5.44
CA PRO A 66 -6.61 9.91 4.66
C PRO A 66 -6.74 10.12 3.15
N GLN A 67 -7.83 10.77 2.69
CA GLN A 67 -8.02 11.08 1.26
C GLN A 67 -7.00 12.11 0.76
N ILE A 68 -6.71 13.14 1.56
CA ILE A 68 -5.66 14.13 1.29
C ILE A 68 -4.30 13.46 1.20
N THR A 69 -3.97 12.57 2.15
CA THR A 69 -2.71 11.84 2.18
C THR A 69 -2.55 10.93 0.96
N GLU A 70 -3.60 10.24 0.54
CA GLU A 70 -3.55 9.41 -0.67
C GLU A 70 -3.36 10.27 -1.93
N ALA A 71 -4.14 11.35 -2.10
CA ALA A 71 -3.99 12.26 -3.23
C ALA A 71 -2.59 12.87 -3.29
N PHE A 72 -2.05 13.31 -2.14
CA PHE A 72 -0.68 13.80 -2.01
C PHE A 72 0.34 12.75 -2.45
N ASN A 73 0.22 11.51 -1.98
CA ASN A 73 1.17 10.44 -2.29
C ASN A 73 1.23 10.13 -3.79
N ARG A 74 0.10 10.22 -4.51
CA ARG A 74 0.05 10.06 -5.98
C ARG A 74 0.83 11.16 -6.68
N VAL A 75 0.54 12.43 -6.36
CA VAL A 75 1.27 13.55 -6.93
C VAL A 75 2.76 13.50 -6.57
N ALA A 76 3.08 13.15 -5.33
CA ALA A 76 4.44 13.01 -4.87
C ALA A 76 5.22 11.94 -5.65
N GLU A 77 4.57 10.83 -6.02
CA GLU A 77 5.19 9.77 -6.81
C GLU A 77 5.35 10.18 -8.27
N ASP A 78 4.36 10.84 -8.89
CA ASP A 78 4.45 11.36 -10.26
C ASP A 78 5.63 12.34 -10.43
N TYR A 79 5.89 13.15 -9.41
CA TYR A 79 7.00 14.11 -9.41
C TYR A 79 8.26 13.58 -8.73
N ARG A 80 8.28 12.34 -8.28
CA ARG A 80 9.42 11.71 -7.58
C ARG A 80 10.76 11.86 -8.30
N PRO A 81 10.82 11.72 -9.63
CA PRO A 81 12.08 11.80 -10.36
C PRO A 81 12.72 13.20 -10.37
N PHE A 82 11.96 14.26 -10.06
CA PHE A 82 12.40 15.64 -10.26
C PHE A 82 12.83 16.32 -8.95
N GLU A 83 13.67 17.35 -9.07
CA GLU A 83 14.10 18.17 -7.95
C GLU A 83 13.04 19.23 -7.58
N ILE A 84 11.88 18.73 -7.16
CA ILE A 84 10.72 19.52 -6.77
C ILE A 84 10.04 18.92 -5.53
N ASN A 85 9.60 19.77 -4.62
CA ASN A 85 8.85 19.37 -3.44
C ASN A 85 7.35 19.52 -3.67
N ILE A 86 6.62 18.43 -3.54
CA ILE A 86 5.17 18.45 -3.40
C ILE A 86 4.88 18.63 -1.91
N THR A 87 4.04 19.60 -1.56
CA THR A 87 3.75 19.91 -0.15
C THR A 87 2.29 20.24 0.08
N THR A 88 1.80 19.99 1.27
CA THR A 88 0.52 20.49 1.81
C THR A 88 0.74 21.53 2.92
N ASP A 89 1.99 21.94 3.17
CA ASP A 89 2.32 22.96 4.16
C ASP A 89 2.47 24.33 3.49
N SER A 90 1.52 25.22 3.75
CA SER A 90 1.53 26.59 3.23
C SER A 90 2.78 27.39 3.64
N ALA A 91 3.39 27.08 4.80
CA ALA A 91 4.61 27.75 5.24
C ALA A 91 5.82 27.38 4.33
N VAL A 92 5.89 26.11 3.89
CA VAL A 92 6.92 25.65 2.93
C VAL A 92 6.72 26.34 1.58
N PHE A 93 5.49 26.39 1.10
CA PHE A 93 5.15 27.09 -0.13
C PHE A 93 5.54 28.57 -0.09
N LEU A 94 5.18 29.28 0.98
CA LEU A 94 5.45 30.71 1.10
C LEU A 94 6.96 31.02 1.25
N ALA A 95 7.76 30.06 1.75
CA ALA A 95 9.22 30.20 1.83
C ALA A 95 9.91 30.04 0.48
N ALA A 96 9.29 29.33 -0.48
CA ALA A 96 9.84 29.13 -1.81
C ALA A 96 9.78 30.44 -2.64
N PRO A 97 10.78 30.71 -3.52
CA PRO A 97 10.77 31.88 -4.40
C PRO A 97 9.53 31.90 -5.31
N LEU A 98 8.99 33.08 -5.60
CA LEU A 98 7.78 33.24 -6.42
C LEU A 98 7.85 32.54 -7.79
N ASN A 99 9.00 32.60 -8.44
CA ASN A 99 9.23 31.96 -9.75
C ASN A 99 9.68 30.49 -9.65
N LYS A 100 9.55 29.87 -8.49
CA LYS A 100 9.89 28.47 -8.20
C LYS A 100 8.79 27.80 -7.41
N ARG A 101 7.59 28.36 -7.37
CA ARG A 101 6.47 27.80 -6.64
C ARG A 101 5.17 27.87 -7.42
N MET A 102 4.30 26.88 -7.20
CA MET A 102 2.98 26.81 -7.79
C MET A 102 1.97 26.39 -6.73
N ARG A 103 0.84 27.07 -6.68
CA ARG A 103 -0.32 26.68 -5.87
C ARG A 103 -1.32 25.94 -6.73
N VAL A 104 -1.75 24.78 -6.30
CA VAL A 104 -2.88 24.02 -6.84
C VAL A 104 -3.99 24.02 -5.80
N ILE A 105 -5.06 24.72 -6.06
CA ILE A 105 -6.21 24.85 -5.13
C ILE A 105 -7.16 23.69 -5.37
N ILE A 106 -7.28 22.81 -4.39
CA ILE A 106 -8.24 21.71 -4.40
C ILE A 106 -9.48 22.16 -3.66
N THR A 107 -10.61 22.30 -4.37
CA THR A 107 -11.81 22.98 -3.84
C THR A 107 -13.11 22.39 -4.35
N ILE A 108 -14.19 22.55 -3.57
CA ILE A 108 -15.57 22.30 -4.02
C ILE A 108 -16.16 23.50 -4.78
N THR A 109 -15.46 24.62 -4.86
CA THR A 109 -15.96 25.83 -5.55
C THR A 109 -15.71 25.70 -7.05
N SER A 110 -16.59 24.98 -7.74
CA SER A 110 -16.43 24.58 -9.13
C SER A 110 -17.38 25.28 -10.13
N SER A 111 -18.38 26.00 -9.66
CA SER A 111 -19.47 26.57 -10.49
C SER A 111 -19.01 27.64 -11.48
N TRP A 112 -17.93 28.36 -11.17
CA TRP A 112 -17.39 29.43 -12.02
C TRP A 112 -16.67 28.91 -13.27
N TYR A 113 -16.24 27.62 -13.28
CA TYR A 113 -15.59 26.97 -14.42
C TYR A 113 -16.23 25.59 -14.66
N PRO A 114 -17.39 25.53 -15.33
CA PRO A 114 -18.19 24.30 -15.42
C PRO A 114 -17.60 23.27 -16.41
N GLY A 115 -17.90 21.97 -16.18
CA GLY A 115 -17.68 20.91 -17.17
C GLY A 115 -16.31 20.22 -17.12
N VAL A 116 -15.41 20.60 -16.20
CA VAL A 116 -14.05 20.01 -16.08
C VAL A 116 -13.73 19.60 -14.65
N GLY A 117 -12.74 18.72 -14.48
CA GLY A 117 -12.22 18.30 -13.17
C GLY A 117 -11.18 19.27 -12.60
N GLY A 118 -10.47 20.00 -13.44
CA GLY A 118 -9.48 20.99 -13.06
C GLY A 118 -9.20 21.97 -14.19
N VAL A 119 -8.37 22.97 -13.92
CA VAL A 119 -7.92 23.94 -14.93
C VAL A 119 -6.62 24.62 -14.51
N ALA A 120 -5.70 24.79 -15.45
CA ALA A 120 -4.44 25.48 -15.26
C ALA A 120 -4.03 26.24 -16.53
N TYR A 121 -3.17 27.24 -16.36
CA TYR A 121 -2.48 27.88 -17.49
C TYR A 121 -1.19 27.13 -17.81
N ILE A 122 -0.97 26.85 -19.09
CA ILE A 122 0.25 26.21 -19.58
C ILE A 122 1.46 27.14 -19.34
N GLY A 123 2.49 26.62 -18.66
CA GLY A 123 3.73 27.34 -18.38
C GLY A 123 3.63 28.36 -17.25
N SER A 124 2.56 28.36 -16.46
CA SER A 124 2.35 29.34 -15.38
C SER A 124 3.29 29.18 -14.18
N PHE A 125 3.99 28.04 -14.04
CA PHE A 125 4.95 27.80 -12.95
C PHE A 125 6.02 28.87 -12.84
N ASN A 126 6.46 29.43 -13.97
CA ASN A 126 7.53 30.42 -14.04
C ASN A 126 7.03 31.87 -14.07
N TRP A 127 5.72 32.14 -13.96
CA TRP A 127 5.19 33.51 -14.07
C TRP A 127 5.62 34.39 -12.89
N GLY A 128 5.80 33.80 -11.71
CA GLY A 128 6.25 34.53 -10.51
C GLY A 128 5.21 35.50 -9.93
N ASP A 129 3.92 35.20 -10.11
CA ASP A 129 2.81 36.04 -9.67
C ASP A 129 1.76 35.30 -8.81
N ASP A 130 2.09 34.07 -8.36
CA ASP A 130 1.20 33.19 -7.59
C ASP A 130 -0.16 32.87 -8.27
N THR A 131 -0.28 33.00 -9.61
CA THR A 131 -1.47 32.57 -10.36
C THR A 131 -1.68 31.06 -10.15
N PRO A 132 -2.79 30.62 -9.49
CA PRO A 132 -2.95 29.23 -9.13
C PRO A 132 -3.52 28.38 -10.26
N ALA A 133 -3.33 27.05 -10.16
CA ALA A 133 -4.17 26.05 -10.82
C ALA A 133 -5.32 25.62 -9.89
N PHE A 134 -6.34 24.99 -10.46
CA PHE A 134 -7.52 24.53 -9.71
C PHE A 134 -7.84 23.07 -9.99
N VAL A 135 -8.30 22.37 -8.96
CA VAL A 135 -8.81 21.00 -9.01
C VAL A 135 -10.14 20.95 -8.27
N PHE A 136 -11.18 20.47 -8.92
CA PHE A 136 -12.55 20.51 -8.40
C PHE A 136 -12.95 19.16 -7.79
N SER A 137 -12.71 18.99 -6.49
CA SER A 137 -12.89 17.75 -5.74
C SER A 137 -14.32 17.21 -5.75
N ASP A 138 -15.34 18.08 -5.82
CA ASP A 138 -16.74 17.72 -5.91
C ASP A 138 -17.11 17.02 -7.24
N ARG A 139 -16.31 17.22 -8.30
CA ARG A 139 -16.52 16.63 -9.63
C ARG A 139 -15.69 15.37 -9.88
N LEU A 140 -14.76 15.09 -8.99
CA LEU A 140 -13.79 13.99 -9.13
C LEU A 140 -14.21 12.78 -8.29
N GLY A 141 -15.30 12.09 -8.70
CA GLY A 141 -15.81 10.85 -8.15
C GLY A 141 -16.41 10.91 -6.74
N PRO A 142 -17.25 11.84 -6.30
CA PRO A 142 -16.90 13.00 -5.50
C PRO A 142 -15.91 12.66 -4.38
N TYR A 143 -14.89 13.48 -4.26
CA TYR A 143 -13.80 13.33 -3.27
C TYR A 143 -12.97 12.06 -3.40
N SER A 144 -12.89 11.48 -4.61
CA SER A 144 -12.02 10.32 -4.87
C SER A 144 -10.55 10.74 -4.77
N PRO A 145 -9.77 10.22 -3.82
CA PRO A 145 -8.38 10.62 -3.65
C PRO A 145 -7.54 10.26 -4.88
N LYS A 146 -7.87 9.14 -5.57
CA LYS A 146 -7.24 8.81 -6.84
C LYS A 146 -7.51 9.89 -7.90
N MET A 147 -8.77 10.21 -8.16
CA MET A 147 -9.10 11.16 -9.23
C MET A 147 -8.59 12.57 -8.92
N VAL A 148 -8.61 12.99 -7.65
CA VAL A 148 -8.06 14.28 -7.21
C VAL A 148 -6.54 14.31 -7.38
N GLY A 149 -5.82 13.24 -6.98
CA GLY A 149 -4.37 13.13 -7.17
C GLY A 149 -3.98 13.18 -8.65
N GLU A 150 -4.59 12.34 -9.49
CA GLU A 150 -4.34 12.31 -10.94
C GLU A 150 -4.63 13.66 -11.60
N CYS A 151 -5.75 14.31 -11.24
CA CYS A 151 -6.07 15.65 -11.75
C CYS A 151 -5.07 16.70 -11.25
N SER A 152 -4.62 16.61 -10.00
CA SER A 152 -3.60 17.53 -9.46
C SER A 152 -2.27 17.38 -10.19
N SER A 153 -1.85 16.17 -10.53
CA SER A 153 -0.66 15.93 -11.34
C SER A 153 -0.84 16.47 -12.77
N HIS A 154 -2.02 16.28 -13.36
CA HIS A 154 -2.37 16.78 -14.69
C HIS A 154 -2.33 18.30 -14.75
N GLU A 155 -3.03 19.00 -13.84
CA GLU A 155 -3.06 20.46 -13.80
C GLU A 155 -1.67 21.05 -13.47
N SER A 156 -0.93 20.40 -12.57
CA SER A 156 0.47 20.76 -12.32
C SER A 156 1.34 20.56 -13.57
N GLY A 157 1.07 19.51 -14.35
CA GLY A 157 1.70 19.25 -15.64
C GLY A 157 1.52 20.42 -16.64
N HIS A 158 0.29 20.98 -16.70
CA HIS A 158 0.05 22.19 -17.48
C HIS A 158 0.91 23.36 -16.98
N THR A 159 0.99 23.56 -15.68
CA THR A 159 1.76 24.70 -15.15
C THR A 159 3.24 24.62 -15.51
N VAL A 160 3.82 23.43 -15.63
CA VAL A 160 5.21 23.21 -16.05
C VAL A 160 5.40 23.09 -17.56
N GLY A 161 4.37 23.45 -18.35
CA GLY A 161 4.49 23.64 -19.81
C GLY A 161 3.90 22.53 -20.67
N LEU A 162 3.18 21.57 -20.11
CA LEU A 162 2.63 20.45 -20.86
C LEU A 162 1.22 20.74 -21.43
N SER A 163 0.99 20.31 -22.65
CA SER A 163 -0.33 20.20 -23.29
C SER A 163 -0.91 18.81 -23.02
N HIS A 164 -2.20 18.61 -23.34
CA HIS A 164 -2.82 17.29 -23.32
C HIS A 164 -2.10 16.30 -24.22
N GLN A 165 -2.25 15.02 -23.94
CA GLN A 165 -1.85 13.93 -24.82
C GLN A 165 -3.07 13.17 -25.34
N SER A 166 -3.13 13.03 -26.66
CA SER A 166 -4.25 12.45 -27.41
C SER A 166 -3.88 11.07 -27.94
N LYS A 167 -4.90 10.30 -28.31
CA LYS A 167 -4.75 9.02 -28.97
C LYS A 167 -5.25 9.12 -30.40
N TYR A 168 -4.43 8.70 -31.35
CA TYR A 168 -4.74 8.70 -32.78
C TYR A 168 -4.90 7.28 -33.32
N GLY A 169 -5.67 7.14 -34.39
CA GLY A 169 -5.71 5.94 -35.19
C GLY A 169 -4.51 5.81 -36.13
N ALA A 170 -4.41 4.68 -36.81
CA ALA A 170 -3.33 4.40 -37.73
C ALA A 170 -3.29 5.38 -38.93
N ASP A 171 -4.41 6.01 -39.29
CA ASP A 171 -4.55 7.00 -40.35
C ASP A 171 -4.03 8.39 -39.96
N CYS A 172 -3.79 8.61 -38.66
CA CYS A 172 -3.21 9.84 -38.11
C CYS A 172 -4.03 11.12 -38.44
N SER A 173 -5.31 11.00 -38.79
CA SER A 173 -6.13 12.12 -39.30
C SER A 173 -6.72 12.97 -38.17
N THR A 174 -7.49 12.35 -37.28
CA THR A 174 -8.16 12.98 -36.13
C THR A 174 -7.92 12.18 -34.86
N PRO A 175 -7.85 12.83 -33.69
CA PRO A 175 -7.72 12.07 -32.46
C PRO A 175 -8.93 11.18 -32.24
N LEU A 176 -8.71 9.89 -31.97
CA LEU A 176 -9.72 8.96 -31.49
C LEU A 176 -10.18 9.34 -30.09
N GLU A 177 -9.23 9.83 -29.27
CA GLU A 177 -9.45 10.33 -27.93
C GLU A 177 -8.64 11.62 -27.77
N GLN A 178 -9.30 12.71 -27.36
CA GLN A 178 -8.62 13.97 -27.08
C GLN A 178 -7.74 13.85 -25.83
N TYR A 179 -8.19 13.06 -24.87
CA TYR A 179 -7.44 12.68 -23.68
C TYR A 179 -7.19 11.17 -23.75
N ASN A 180 -5.97 10.78 -24.05
CA ASN A 180 -5.60 9.37 -24.15
C ASN A 180 -5.91 8.63 -22.84
N SER A 181 -6.86 7.69 -22.89
CA SER A 181 -7.27 6.87 -21.73
C SER A 181 -6.39 5.64 -21.53
N GLY A 182 -5.31 5.53 -22.29
CA GLY A 182 -4.31 4.48 -22.18
C GLY A 182 -4.77 3.10 -22.62
N SER A 183 -4.25 2.07 -21.97
CA SER A 183 -4.51 0.66 -22.28
C SER A 183 -4.36 -0.25 -21.06
N GLY A 184 -4.86 -1.49 -21.18
CA GLY A 184 -4.76 -2.51 -20.15
C GLY A 184 -5.68 -2.25 -18.94
N THR A 185 -5.63 -3.17 -17.99
CA THR A 185 -6.37 -3.12 -16.71
C THR A 185 -5.53 -3.77 -15.61
N GLY A 186 -5.96 -3.61 -14.36
CA GLY A 186 -5.26 -4.18 -13.20
C GLY A 186 -3.93 -3.51 -12.92
N GLU A 187 -2.97 -4.28 -12.44
CA GLU A 187 -1.67 -3.82 -11.99
C GLU A 187 -0.91 -3.01 -13.04
N THR A 188 -0.82 -3.54 -14.26
CA THR A 188 -0.08 -2.93 -15.39
C THR A 188 -0.95 -2.07 -16.31
N GLY A 189 -2.22 -1.83 -15.97
CA GLY A 189 -3.08 -0.92 -16.71
C GLY A 189 -2.56 0.51 -16.64
N TRP A 190 -2.32 1.14 -17.80
CA TRP A 190 -1.60 2.39 -17.95
C TRP A 190 -2.38 3.47 -18.68
N ALA A 191 -2.18 4.73 -18.28
CA ALA A 191 -2.51 5.92 -19.08
C ALA A 191 -1.51 7.05 -18.84
N PRO A 192 -1.32 7.98 -19.81
CA PRO A 192 -0.47 9.14 -19.57
C PRO A 192 -1.13 10.14 -18.62
N ILE A 193 -0.34 10.79 -17.77
CA ILE A 193 -0.81 11.84 -16.83
C ILE A 193 -1.51 12.97 -17.60
N MET A 194 -0.94 13.40 -18.73
CA MET A 194 -1.55 14.45 -19.56
C MET A 194 -2.67 13.93 -20.48
N GLY A 195 -3.14 12.70 -20.28
CA GLY A 195 -4.33 12.10 -20.87
C GLY A 195 -5.47 11.96 -19.86
N ASN A 196 -6.04 10.76 -19.76
CA ASN A 196 -7.10 10.43 -18.79
C ASN A 196 -6.73 9.15 -18.01
N SER A 197 -6.08 9.31 -16.87
CA SER A 197 -5.53 8.23 -16.06
C SER A 197 -6.51 7.72 -14.97
N TYR A 198 -7.70 8.29 -14.80
CA TYR A 198 -8.60 8.01 -13.69
C TYR A 198 -8.98 6.54 -13.51
N SER A 199 -9.03 5.77 -14.59
CA SER A 199 -9.43 4.36 -14.58
C SER A 199 -8.23 3.38 -14.66
N ARG A 200 -6.98 3.87 -14.66
CA ARG A 200 -5.77 3.05 -14.76
C ARG A 200 -5.00 3.04 -13.46
N ASN A 201 -4.15 2.02 -13.27
CA ASN A 201 -3.28 1.98 -12.09
C ASN A 201 -2.05 2.85 -12.27
N MET A 202 -1.27 2.57 -13.31
CA MET A 202 -0.07 3.34 -13.64
C MET A 202 -0.46 4.65 -14.33
N SER A 203 0.08 5.75 -13.84
CA SER A 203 0.01 7.07 -14.50
C SER A 203 1.43 7.61 -14.67
N ASN A 204 1.87 7.75 -15.90
CA ASN A 204 3.25 8.15 -16.19
C ASN A 204 3.31 9.39 -17.06
N TRP A 205 4.39 10.15 -16.90
CA TRP A 205 4.83 11.10 -17.91
C TRP A 205 5.14 10.35 -19.20
N ASN A 206 4.74 10.89 -20.33
CA ASN A 206 4.83 10.16 -21.61
C ASN A 206 5.43 11.02 -22.71
N ASN A 207 6.00 10.38 -23.72
CA ASN A 207 6.36 11.01 -24.98
C ASN A 207 5.34 10.56 -26.04
N GLY A 208 4.35 11.40 -26.33
CA GLY A 208 3.24 11.02 -27.19
C GLY A 208 2.57 12.20 -27.87
N PRO A 209 1.62 11.92 -28.80
CA PRO A 209 0.95 12.92 -29.58
C PRO A 209 0.12 13.89 -28.74
N THR A 210 0.13 15.17 -29.15
CA THR A 210 -0.75 16.22 -28.59
C THR A 210 -2.04 16.35 -29.42
N PRO A 211 -3.05 17.11 -28.98
CA PRO A 211 -4.27 17.39 -29.76
C PRO A 211 -4.01 18.13 -31.09
N TYR A 212 -2.80 18.66 -31.28
CA TYR A 212 -2.43 19.45 -32.46
C TYR A 212 -1.97 18.62 -33.64
N GLY A 213 -1.85 17.31 -33.48
CA GLY A 213 -1.52 16.38 -34.58
C GLY A 213 -0.81 15.12 -34.09
N CYS A 214 -1.01 14.04 -34.81
CA CYS A 214 -0.44 12.72 -34.50
C CYS A 214 1.10 12.72 -34.47
N THR A 215 1.75 13.53 -35.31
CA THR A 215 3.22 13.70 -35.36
C THR A 215 3.72 14.84 -34.46
N ASN A 216 2.81 15.62 -33.88
CA ASN A 216 3.14 16.64 -32.89
C ASN A 216 3.26 15.97 -31.52
N THR A 217 4.41 15.40 -31.22
CA THR A 217 4.67 14.69 -29.97
C THR A 217 5.26 15.61 -28.90
N GLN A 218 4.98 15.32 -27.66
CA GLN A 218 5.45 16.05 -26.49
C GLN A 218 6.24 15.13 -25.57
N ASP A 219 7.53 15.40 -25.41
CA ASP A 219 8.40 14.74 -24.45
C ASP A 219 8.21 15.38 -23.06
N ASN A 220 7.34 14.79 -22.25
CA ASN A 220 6.98 15.35 -20.94
C ASN A 220 8.19 15.48 -20.01
N LEU A 221 9.02 14.44 -19.92
CA LEU A 221 10.18 14.42 -19.03
C LEU A 221 11.18 15.53 -19.39
N SER A 222 11.45 15.72 -20.68
CA SER A 222 12.35 16.77 -21.15
C SER A 222 11.80 18.16 -20.82
N ILE A 223 10.52 18.42 -21.06
CA ILE A 223 9.90 19.73 -20.80
C ILE A 223 9.93 20.04 -19.30
N ILE A 224 9.52 19.09 -18.44
CA ILE A 224 9.51 19.27 -16.98
C ILE A 224 10.93 19.58 -16.49
N ALA A 225 11.91 18.77 -16.89
CA ALA A 225 13.26 18.84 -16.35
C ALA A 225 14.10 20.01 -16.89
N THR A 226 13.73 20.63 -18.03
CA THR A 226 14.60 21.63 -18.67
C THR A 226 14.02 23.04 -18.76
N GLN A 227 12.69 23.20 -18.66
CA GLN A 227 12.04 24.50 -18.92
C GLN A 227 11.59 25.24 -17.66
N ASN A 228 11.69 24.62 -16.47
CA ASN A 228 11.13 25.15 -15.23
C ASN A 228 12.19 25.57 -14.21
N GLY A 229 13.47 25.51 -14.58
CA GLY A 229 14.58 25.89 -13.73
C GLY A 229 14.81 24.97 -12.52
N PHE A 230 14.29 23.75 -12.60
CA PHE A 230 14.68 22.58 -11.78
C PHE A 230 14.89 21.40 -12.74
N GLY A 231 15.65 20.39 -12.29
CA GLY A 231 16.00 19.23 -13.10
C GLY A 231 15.48 17.93 -12.52
N TYR A 232 16.13 16.85 -12.87
CA TYR A 232 15.97 15.58 -12.18
C TYR A 232 16.63 15.63 -10.81
N ARG A 233 16.17 14.81 -9.88
CA ARG A 233 16.89 14.53 -8.64
C ARG A 233 18.29 14.02 -8.95
N THR A 234 19.20 14.27 -8.01
CA THR A 234 20.49 13.59 -7.99
C THR A 234 20.25 12.09 -7.83
N ASP A 235 20.92 11.30 -8.68
CA ASP A 235 20.94 9.85 -8.62
C ASP A 235 21.46 9.39 -7.25
N ASP A 236 20.76 8.41 -6.64
CA ASP A 236 21.08 7.91 -5.30
C ASP A 236 22.05 6.70 -5.34
N TYR A 237 22.03 5.89 -6.40
CA TYR A 237 22.96 4.76 -6.59
C TYR A 237 23.48 4.73 -8.02
N ASN A 238 24.80 4.66 -8.18
CA ASN A 238 25.39 4.60 -9.51
C ASN A 238 25.19 3.22 -10.17
N GLU A 239 25.16 3.22 -11.52
CA GLU A 239 24.98 1.99 -12.32
C GLU A 239 26.23 1.12 -12.48
N ALA A 240 27.40 1.58 -12.00
CA ALA A 240 28.69 0.94 -12.26
C ALA A 240 28.85 -0.36 -11.45
N LEU A 241 29.17 -1.46 -12.14
CA LEU A 241 29.45 -2.75 -11.50
C LEU A 241 30.98 -2.86 -11.21
N ASN A 242 31.44 -2.14 -10.19
CA ASN A 242 32.86 -2.06 -9.85
C ASN A 242 33.08 -1.93 -8.33
N GLY A 243 34.23 -1.44 -7.91
CA GLY A 243 34.56 -1.24 -6.50
C GLY A 243 33.72 -0.17 -5.78
N SER A 244 33.08 0.75 -6.52
CA SER A 244 32.22 1.80 -5.97
C SER A 244 30.74 1.42 -5.91
N THR A 245 30.36 0.23 -6.38
CA THR A 245 28.98 -0.28 -6.30
C THR A 245 28.55 -0.37 -4.83
N TYR A 246 27.38 0.17 -4.53
CA TYR A 246 26.82 0.12 -3.17
C TYR A 246 26.70 -1.32 -2.67
N THR A 247 27.14 -1.56 -1.44
CA THR A 247 27.11 -2.89 -0.82
C THR A 247 26.22 -2.85 0.42
N PRO A 248 25.01 -3.41 0.36
CA PRO A 248 24.15 -3.57 1.52
C PRO A 248 24.86 -4.38 2.62
N GLN A 249 24.60 -4.03 3.87
CA GLN A 249 25.24 -4.68 5.01
C GLN A 249 24.44 -5.88 5.51
N GLY A 250 25.17 -6.93 5.89
CA GLY A 250 24.59 -8.17 6.44
C GLY A 250 24.10 -9.15 5.37
N SER A 251 23.55 -10.26 5.84
CA SER A 251 22.97 -11.32 4.99
C SER A 251 21.48 -11.10 4.69
N SER A 252 20.88 -10.08 5.29
CA SER A 252 19.53 -9.62 5.06
C SER A 252 19.57 -8.10 5.03
N PHE A 253 18.96 -7.50 4.01
CA PHE A 253 19.00 -6.06 3.80
C PHE A 253 17.66 -5.54 3.26
N ASN A 254 17.40 -4.29 3.61
CA ASN A 254 16.34 -3.47 3.06
C ASN A 254 16.97 -2.18 2.56
N VAL A 255 16.70 -1.80 1.31
CA VAL A 255 17.23 -0.60 0.68
C VAL A 255 16.12 0.06 -0.12
N ASP A 256 15.96 1.35 0.07
CA ASP A 256 15.09 2.20 -0.74
C ASP A 256 15.92 2.90 -1.81
N GLY A 257 15.34 3.06 -3.00
CA GLY A 257 15.96 3.77 -4.12
C GLY A 257 14.94 4.47 -5.01
N ILE A 258 15.43 5.26 -5.96
CA ILE A 258 14.61 6.02 -6.89
C ILE A 258 15.18 5.92 -8.31
N ILE A 259 14.45 5.38 -9.24
CA ILE A 259 14.78 5.49 -10.65
C ILE A 259 14.38 6.88 -11.13
N THR A 260 15.38 7.73 -11.39
CA THR A 260 15.20 9.17 -11.67
C THR A 260 15.08 9.49 -13.15
N THR A 261 15.71 8.73 -14.04
CA THR A 261 15.66 8.95 -15.49
C THR A 261 15.44 7.64 -16.25
N ASN A 262 15.06 7.72 -17.52
CA ASN A 262 14.91 6.53 -18.38
C ASN A 262 16.22 5.74 -18.60
N LEU A 263 17.37 6.31 -18.27
CA LEU A 263 18.69 5.68 -18.40
C LEU A 263 19.25 5.25 -17.04
N ASP A 264 18.61 5.63 -15.98
CA ASP A 264 19.02 5.36 -14.62
C ASP A 264 18.91 3.86 -14.28
N LYS A 265 19.93 3.38 -13.59
CA LYS A 265 19.99 2.02 -13.07
C LYS A 265 20.77 1.99 -11.77
N ASP A 266 20.15 1.51 -10.74
CA ASP A 266 20.75 1.38 -9.42
C ASP A 266 21.47 0.05 -9.25
N ALA A 267 22.76 0.08 -9.00
CA ALA A 267 23.57 -1.12 -8.85
C ALA A 267 23.89 -1.44 -7.39
N PHE A 268 23.75 -2.71 -7.03
CA PHE A 268 24.07 -3.23 -5.71
C PHE A 268 24.99 -4.44 -5.81
N LYS A 269 25.94 -4.53 -4.88
CA LYS A 269 26.89 -5.64 -4.79
C LYS A 269 26.66 -6.43 -3.50
N PHE A 270 26.75 -7.73 -3.57
CA PHE A 270 26.79 -8.62 -2.40
C PHE A 270 27.77 -9.75 -2.60
N THR A 271 28.24 -10.35 -1.50
CA THR A 271 29.22 -11.43 -1.54
C THR A 271 28.75 -12.62 -0.71
N LEU A 272 28.71 -13.78 -1.31
CA LEU A 272 28.37 -15.05 -0.68
C LEU A 272 29.64 -15.79 -0.28
N THR A 273 29.76 -16.16 0.99
CA THR A 273 30.91 -16.93 1.51
C THR A 273 30.75 -18.44 1.29
N ALA A 274 29.53 -18.89 1.01
CA ALA A 274 29.19 -20.28 0.70
C ALA A 274 28.05 -20.31 -0.33
N ASN A 275 27.75 -21.49 -0.89
CA ASN A 275 26.59 -21.70 -1.70
C ASN A 275 25.34 -21.39 -0.86
N SER A 276 24.47 -20.51 -1.37
CA SER A 276 23.37 -19.95 -0.61
C SER A 276 22.11 -19.82 -1.46
N ASN A 277 20.98 -19.95 -0.82
CA ASN A 277 19.75 -19.46 -1.39
C ASN A 277 19.80 -17.92 -1.39
N PHE A 278 19.47 -17.34 -2.51
CA PHE A 278 19.33 -15.89 -2.69
C PHE A 278 17.89 -15.58 -2.97
N HIS A 279 17.30 -14.81 -2.08
CA HIS A 279 15.96 -14.27 -2.23
C HIS A 279 16.02 -12.74 -2.30
N LEU A 280 15.33 -12.15 -3.25
CA LEU A 280 15.21 -10.71 -3.36
C LEU A 280 13.82 -10.36 -3.89
N THR A 281 13.17 -9.39 -3.27
CA THR A 281 11.98 -8.73 -3.80
C THR A 281 12.28 -7.27 -4.04
N ALA A 282 11.93 -6.76 -5.22
CA ALA A 282 11.91 -5.34 -5.52
C ALA A 282 10.46 -4.92 -5.74
N ILE A 283 10.02 -3.96 -4.98
CA ILE A 283 8.63 -3.51 -4.94
C ILE A 283 8.61 -2.02 -5.22
N PRO A 284 7.88 -1.53 -6.24
CA PRO A 284 7.74 -0.11 -6.48
C PRO A 284 6.95 0.56 -5.37
N PHE A 285 7.12 1.85 -5.19
CA PHE A 285 6.28 2.63 -4.28
C PHE A 285 4.81 2.35 -4.56
N ASN A 286 4.04 2.18 -3.50
CA ASN A 286 2.60 1.95 -3.59
C ASN A 286 1.88 2.58 -2.40
N ILE A 287 0.62 2.92 -2.58
CA ILE A 287 -0.14 3.72 -1.62
C ILE A 287 -0.84 2.87 -0.57
N GLN A 288 -1.39 1.72 -0.99
CA GLN A 288 -2.27 0.89 -0.16
C GLN A 288 -1.83 -0.58 -0.09
N GLY A 289 -0.56 -0.84 -0.36
CA GLY A 289 -0.03 -2.20 -0.51
C GLY A 289 -0.23 -2.76 -1.92
N ASN A 290 0.42 -3.88 -2.20
CA ASN A 290 0.52 -4.50 -3.52
C ASN A 290 1.13 -3.54 -4.55
N TRP A 291 0.34 -3.08 -5.51
CA TRP A 291 0.77 -2.29 -6.66
C TRP A 291 -0.02 -0.99 -6.85
N ILE A 292 -0.99 -0.67 -5.95
CA ILE A 292 -1.90 0.45 -6.13
C ILE A 292 -1.14 1.79 -6.10
N GLY A 293 -1.23 2.54 -7.21
CA GLY A 293 -0.57 3.85 -7.38
C GLY A 293 0.92 3.78 -7.66
N ALA A 294 1.45 2.60 -8.03
CA ALA A 294 2.83 2.46 -8.48
C ALA A 294 2.98 2.93 -9.93
N ASN A 295 4.06 3.66 -10.20
CA ASN A 295 4.41 4.18 -11.54
C ASN A 295 5.63 3.50 -12.15
N LEU A 296 6.47 2.88 -11.34
CA LEU A 296 7.67 2.18 -11.76
C LEU A 296 7.35 0.70 -12.04
N ASP A 297 7.66 0.24 -13.24
CA ASP A 297 7.70 -1.17 -13.62
C ASP A 297 9.13 -1.66 -13.50
N ILE A 298 9.40 -2.53 -12.54
CA ILE A 298 10.75 -2.90 -12.15
C ILE A 298 11.30 -4.02 -13.03
N ARG A 299 12.55 -3.88 -13.44
CA ARG A 299 13.39 -4.91 -14.02
C ARG A 299 14.63 -5.12 -13.16
N ILE A 300 15.05 -6.38 -12.98
CA ILE A 300 16.27 -6.76 -12.27
C ILE A 300 17.18 -7.54 -13.18
N GLU A 301 18.42 -7.09 -13.32
CA GLU A 301 19.50 -7.80 -13.98
C GLU A 301 20.46 -8.35 -12.91
N LEU A 302 20.68 -9.67 -12.88
CA LEU A 302 21.60 -10.35 -11.95
C LEU A 302 22.89 -10.74 -12.67
N TYR A 303 24.05 -10.36 -12.10
CA TYR A 303 25.38 -10.57 -12.67
C TYR A 303 26.28 -11.35 -11.70
N SER A 304 27.14 -12.25 -12.24
CA SER A 304 28.23 -12.90 -11.51
C SER A 304 29.59 -12.20 -11.67
N SER A 305 29.66 -11.22 -12.55
CA SER A 305 30.79 -10.30 -12.73
C SER A 305 30.29 -9.08 -13.50
N PRO A 306 31.03 -7.97 -13.57
CA PRO A 306 30.61 -6.77 -14.32
C PRO A 306 30.23 -7.02 -15.78
N THR A 307 30.70 -8.11 -16.38
CA THR A 307 30.47 -8.44 -17.80
C THR A 307 29.63 -9.71 -18.00
N ASN A 308 29.26 -10.42 -16.94
CA ASN A 308 28.56 -11.71 -17.05
C ASN A 308 27.18 -11.64 -16.43
N LEU A 309 26.18 -11.30 -17.27
CA LEU A 309 24.76 -11.37 -16.91
C LEU A 309 24.35 -12.84 -16.73
N ILE A 310 23.88 -13.21 -15.55
CA ILE A 310 23.35 -14.55 -15.25
C ILE A 310 21.89 -14.64 -15.70
N ARG A 311 21.08 -13.63 -15.33
CA ARG A 311 19.64 -13.64 -15.58
C ARG A 311 19.06 -12.23 -15.57
N ASP A 312 18.01 -12.10 -16.35
CA ASP A 312 17.17 -10.91 -16.48
C ASP A 312 15.76 -11.28 -16.00
N TYR A 313 15.26 -10.50 -15.05
CA TYR A 313 13.93 -10.69 -14.45
C TYR A 313 13.04 -9.50 -14.81
N ASN A 314 12.07 -9.76 -15.67
CA ASN A 314 11.09 -8.78 -16.14
C ASN A 314 9.72 -9.45 -16.29
N PRO A 315 8.91 -9.59 -15.21
CA PRO A 315 7.60 -10.23 -15.27
C PRO A 315 6.58 -9.28 -15.90
N LEU A 316 6.16 -9.54 -17.14
CA LEU A 316 5.27 -8.69 -17.93
C LEU A 316 3.90 -8.37 -17.30
N GLY A 317 3.47 -9.11 -16.30
CA GLY A 317 2.17 -8.95 -15.62
C GLY A 317 2.25 -8.37 -14.21
N SER A 318 3.45 -8.01 -13.73
CA SER A 318 3.66 -7.45 -12.39
C SER A 318 4.68 -6.34 -12.44
N LEU A 319 4.45 -5.28 -11.66
CA LEU A 319 5.37 -4.16 -11.50
C LEU A 319 6.50 -4.49 -10.50
N SER A 320 6.29 -5.50 -9.67
CA SER A 320 7.26 -6.00 -8.70
C SER A 320 8.04 -7.19 -9.26
N VAL A 321 9.28 -7.35 -8.83
CA VAL A 321 10.12 -8.50 -9.20
C VAL A 321 10.48 -9.31 -7.97
N THR A 322 10.38 -10.64 -8.09
CA THR A 322 10.91 -11.58 -7.11
C THR A 322 12.00 -12.43 -7.76
N VAL A 323 13.15 -12.51 -7.11
CA VAL A 323 14.27 -13.38 -7.48
C VAL A 323 14.42 -14.45 -6.42
N ASP A 324 14.22 -15.71 -6.81
CA ASP A 324 14.50 -16.88 -5.98
C ASP A 324 15.46 -17.78 -6.76
N THR A 325 16.68 -17.95 -6.24
CA THR A 325 17.70 -18.75 -6.92
C THR A 325 18.77 -19.23 -5.95
N ILE A 326 19.49 -20.29 -6.34
CA ILE A 326 20.67 -20.76 -5.62
C ILE A 326 21.90 -20.18 -6.31
N LEU A 327 22.75 -19.51 -5.54
CA LEU A 327 24.01 -18.96 -6.01
C LEU A 327 25.19 -19.63 -5.30
N ASN A 328 26.27 -19.85 -6.04
CA ASN A 328 27.52 -20.37 -5.49
C ASN A 328 28.23 -19.29 -4.65
N ALA A 329 29.23 -19.70 -3.85
CA ALA A 329 30.13 -18.74 -3.21
C ALA A 329 30.77 -17.83 -4.27
N GLY A 330 30.76 -16.51 -4.01
CA GLY A 330 31.26 -15.51 -4.95
C GLY A 330 30.68 -14.12 -4.76
N ALA A 331 31.17 -13.16 -5.53
CA ALA A 331 30.63 -11.80 -5.61
C ALA A 331 29.57 -11.73 -6.73
N TYR A 332 28.49 -11.03 -6.44
CA TYR A 332 27.38 -10.83 -7.37
C TYR A 332 26.97 -9.36 -7.39
N TYR A 333 26.31 -8.99 -8.47
CA TYR A 333 25.73 -7.66 -8.63
C TYR A 333 24.30 -7.78 -9.14
N ILE A 334 23.46 -6.84 -8.74
CA ILE A 334 22.16 -6.63 -9.32
C ILE A 334 22.07 -5.19 -9.83
N LYS A 335 21.31 -5.00 -10.90
CA LYS A 335 20.86 -3.68 -11.35
C LYS A 335 19.35 -3.63 -11.31
N ILE A 336 18.82 -2.57 -10.72
CA ILE A 336 17.41 -2.22 -10.72
C ILE A 336 17.20 -1.14 -11.77
N ALA A 337 16.18 -1.26 -12.59
CA ALA A 337 15.85 -0.29 -13.63
C ALA A 337 14.34 -0.23 -13.86
N GLY A 338 13.86 0.88 -14.41
CA GLY A 338 12.53 0.96 -14.98
C GLY A 338 12.45 0.25 -16.32
N THR A 339 11.33 -0.39 -16.61
CA THR A 339 11.07 -1.09 -17.86
C THR A 339 9.65 -0.84 -18.36
N GLY A 340 9.29 -1.44 -19.48
CA GLY A 340 7.94 -1.46 -20.02
C GLY A 340 7.27 -2.82 -19.87
N ASN A 341 5.98 -2.83 -20.12
CA ASN A 341 5.14 -4.02 -20.14
C ASN A 341 4.29 -4.08 -21.44
N SER A 342 3.27 -4.93 -21.45
CA SER A 342 2.38 -5.08 -22.62
C SER A 342 1.59 -3.81 -22.98
N ASN A 343 1.48 -2.85 -22.09
CA ASN A 343 0.63 -1.66 -22.24
C ASN A 343 1.43 -0.38 -22.54
N ILE A 344 2.70 -0.34 -22.14
CA ILE A 344 3.59 0.83 -22.31
C ILE A 344 5.05 0.38 -22.47
N GLY A 345 5.83 1.18 -23.21
CA GLY A 345 7.30 1.08 -23.26
C GLY A 345 7.96 1.56 -21.95
N SER A 346 9.29 1.52 -21.90
CA SER A 346 10.06 1.92 -20.71
C SER A 346 10.09 3.41 -20.42
N TYR A 347 9.68 4.27 -21.37
CA TYR A 347 9.64 5.71 -21.13
C TYR A 347 8.69 6.07 -19.99
N GLY A 348 9.17 6.84 -19.04
CA GLY A 348 8.38 7.27 -17.87
C GLY A 348 8.16 6.23 -16.80
N SER A 349 8.72 5.01 -16.93
CA SER A 349 8.74 4.01 -15.86
C SER A 349 9.79 4.41 -14.82
N LEU A 350 9.44 5.40 -14.01
CA LEU A 350 10.27 6.09 -13.03
C LEU A 350 9.56 6.12 -11.69
N GLY A 351 10.32 6.25 -10.59
CA GLY A 351 9.74 6.35 -9.27
C GLY A 351 10.54 5.65 -8.18
N ALA A 352 10.01 5.66 -6.99
CA ALA A 352 10.67 5.04 -5.84
C ALA A 352 10.41 3.53 -5.78
N TYR A 353 11.34 2.81 -5.18
CA TYR A 353 11.22 1.38 -4.94
C TYR A 353 11.89 0.99 -3.61
N THR A 354 11.55 -0.19 -3.13
CA THR A 354 12.22 -0.84 -2.01
C THR A 354 12.68 -2.23 -2.43
N ILE A 355 13.93 -2.57 -2.17
CA ILE A 355 14.44 -3.94 -2.27
C ILE A 355 14.57 -4.56 -0.90
N ASN A 356 14.08 -5.80 -0.77
CA ASN A 356 14.30 -6.66 0.37
C ASN A 356 15.07 -7.88 -0.12
N GLY A 357 16.29 -8.04 0.35
CA GLY A 357 17.16 -9.14 -0.04
C GLY A 357 17.62 -9.96 1.15
N SER A 358 17.79 -11.25 0.93
CA SER A 358 18.43 -12.14 1.89
C SER A 358 19.24 -13.22 1.19
N PHE A 359 20.36 -13.57 1.78
CA PHE A 359 21.20 -14.67 1.34
C PHE A 359 21.84 -15.37 2.55
N GLY A 360 22.07 -16.66 2.41
CA GLY A 360 22.59 -17.50 3.50
C GLY A 360 21.91 -18.86 3.49
N GLY A 361 22.11 -19.65 4.55
CA GLY A 361 21.30 -20.84 4.79
C GLY A 361 19.83 -20.46 4.81
N LEU A 362 18.94 -21.39 4.46
CA LEU A 362 17.49 -21.15 4.54
C LEU A 362 17.15 -20.64 5.95
N PRO A 363 16.55 -19.45 6.12
CA PRO A 363 16.17 -18.96 7.45
C PRO A 363 15.30 -19.95 8.22
N ILE A 364 14.47 -20.70 7.47
CA ILE A 364 13.73 -21.87 7.98
C ILE A 364 14.15 -23.08 7.16
N HIS A 365 14.96 -23.97 7.79
CA HIS A 365 15.51 -25.16 7.13
C HIS A 365 14.51 -26.31 7.05
N ASP A 366 13.75 -26.52 8.12
CA ASP A 366 12.79 -27.60 8.22
C ASP A 366 11.63 -27.24 9.13
N VAL A 367 10.45 -27.68 8.75
CA VAL A 367 9.23 -27.60 9.56
C VAL A 367 8.57 -28.96 9.53
N LYS A 368 8.70 -29.72 10.60
CA LYS A 368 8.15 -31.06 10.71
C LYS A 368 6.96 -31.09 11.65
N LEU A 369 5.79 -31.39 11.11
CA LEU A 369 4.55 -31.57 11.85
C LEU A 369 4.32 -33.03 12.16
N ASN A 370 3.98 -33.32 13.41
CA ASN A 370 3.52 -34.61 13.89
C ASN A 370 2.14 -34.46 14.53
N GLY A 371 1.40 -35.55 14.61
CA GLY A 371 0.11 -35.51 15.25
C GLY A 371 -0.31 -36.85 15.83
N THR A 372 -1.05 -36.80 16.92
CA THR A 372 -1.64 -37.97 17.59
C THR A 372 -3.09 -37.69 17.92
N VAL A 373 -3.88 -38.75 18.04
CA VAL A 373 -5.28 -38.66 18.46
C VAL A 373 -5.41 -39.25 19.85
N ASN A 374 -5.97 -38.49 20.77
CA ASN A 374 -6.31 -38.95 22.09
C ASN A 374 -7.79 -38.69 22.37
N LYS A 375 -8.58 -39.75 22.38
CA LYS A 375 -10.05 -39.71 22.36
C LYS A 375 -10.51 -38.90 21.13
N ASP A 376 -11.17 -37.75 21.36
CA ASP A 376 -11.67 -36.89 20.27
C ASP A 376 -10.77 -35.69 19.99
N LYS A 377 -9.59 -35.59 20.66
CA LYS A 377 -8.65 -34.48 20.48
C LYS A 377 -7.53 -34.88 19.53
N HIS A 378 -7.29 -34.04 18.56
CA HIS A 378 -6.10 -34.06 17.73
C HIS A 378 -5.02 -33.22 18.39
N ASN A 379 -3.91 -33.84 18.77
CA ASN A 379 -2.76 -33.17 19.36
C ASN A 379 -1.70 -33.06 18.28
N LEU A 380 -1.38 -31.84 17.92
CA LEU A 380 -0.35 -31.48 16.97
C LEU A 380 0.92 -31.10 17.74
N SER A 381 2.07 -31.54 17.25
CA SER A 381 3.38 -31.10 17.74
C SER A 381 4.30 -30.89 16.56
N TRP A 382 5.26 -29.99 16.69
CA TRP A 382 6.16 -29.66 15.60
C TRP A 382 7.56 -29.35 16.07
N HIS A 383 8.47 -29.50 15.14
CA HIS A 383 9.85 -29.09 15.25
C HIS A 383 10.17 -28.17 14.08
N ILE A 384 10.76 -27.01 14.37
CA ILE A 384 11.18 -26.02 13.41
C ILE A 384 12.68 -25.83 13.58
N ILE A 385 13.43 -26.00 12.50
CA ILE A 385 14.86 -25.67 12.43
C ILE A 385 14.98 -24.40 11.61
N ALA A 386 15.41 -23.32 12.26
CA ALA A 386 15.57 -22.01 11.63
C ALA A 386 16.78 -21.29 12.20
N ASP A 387 17.48 -20.53 11.35
CA ASP A 387 18.61 -19.69 11.73
C ASP A 387 18.16 -18.31 12.23
N GLU A 388 16.87 -17.98 12.02
CA GLU A 388 16.30 -16.71 12.44
C GLU A 388 15.00 -16.88 13.24
N PRO A 389 14.58 -15.84 13.97
CA PRO A 389 13.35 -15.90 14.74
C PRO A 389 12.11 -16.11 13.86
N ILE A 390 11.19 -16.92 14.34
CA ILE A 390 9.89 -17.12 13.71
C ILE A 390 8.95 -15.95 14.09
N LYS A 391 8.33 -15.37 13.06
CA LYS A 391 7.34 -14.29 13.22
C LYS A 391 5.94 -14.82 13.50
N THR A 392 5.51 -15.83 12.70
CA THR A 392 4.16 -16.42 12.84
C THR A 392 4.17 -17.91 12.55
N ILE A 393 3.32 -18.63 13.26
CA ILE A 393 2.96 -20.02 12.99
C ILE A 393 1.45 -20.08 12.82
N LEU A 394 0.98 -20.41 11.61
CA LEU A 394 -0.43 -20.58 11.29
C LEU A 394 -0.71 -22.07 11.13
N VAL A 395 -1.63 -22.61 11.93
CA VAL A 395 -2.16 -23.96 11.72
C VAL A 395 -3.26 -23.85 10.68
N GLU A 396 -3.13 -24.64 9.62
CA GLU A 396 -4.14 -24.75 8.56
C GLU A 396 -4.76 -26.15 8.57
N THR A 397 -6.02 -26.23 8.19
CA THR A 397 -6.80 -27.48 8.14
C THR A 397 -7.51 -27.66 6.82
N SER A 398 -7.69 -28.93 6.42
CA SER A 398 -8.44 -29.34 5.23
C SER A 398 -9.22 -30.61 5.50
N ASN A 399 -10.40 -30.75 4.88
CA ASN A 399 -11.17 -32.01 4.91
C ASN A 399 -10.78 -32.96 3.77
N GLU A 400 -10.07 -32.47 2.76
CA GLU A 400 -9.76 -33.19 1.51
C GLU A 400 -8.27 -33.33 1.25
N GLY A 401 -7.42 -32.61 2.02
CA GLY A 401 -5.97 -32.61 1.87
C GLY A 401 -5.42 -31.76 0.71
N SER A 402 -6.30 -31.10 -0.07
CA SER A 402 -5.93 -30.27 -1.22
C SER A 402 -6.09 -28.78 -0.96
N TYR A 403 -7.24 -28.35 -0.44
CA TYR A 403 -7.51 -26.95 -0.10
C TYR A 403 -7.44 -26.75 1.41
N PHE A 404 -6.57 -25.85 1.85
CA PHE A 404 -6.34 -25.56 3.26
C PHE A 404 -6.90 -24.19 3.65
N SER A 405 -7.55 -24.14 4.81
CA SER A 405 -8.06 -22.92 5.41
C SER A 405 -7.40 -22.66 6.77
N PRO A 406 -7.16 -21.39 7.14
CA PRO A 406 -6.62 -21.03 8.44
C PRO A 406 -7.48 -21.57 9.59
N LEU A 407 -6.87 -22.30 10.52
CA LEU A 407 -7.51 -22.73 11.75
C LEU A 407 -7.20 -21.77 12.89
N THR A 408 -5.93 -21.56 13.20
CA THR A 408 -5.48 -20.68 14.28
C THR A 408 -4.04 -20.24 14.09
N MET A 409 -3.75 -19.04 14.60
CA MET A 409 -2.38 -18.54 14.71
C MET A 409 -1.81 -18.90 16.08
N ILE A 410 -0.60 -19.43 16.09
CA ILE A 410 0.11 -19.89 17.28
C ILE A 410 1.26 -18.94 17.57
N THR A 411 1.55 -18.73 18.87
CA THR A 411 2.74 -17.97 19.27
C THR A 411 4.01 -18.70 18.84
N PRO A 412 5.04 -17.98 18.35
CA PRO A 412 6.28 -18.60 17.87
C PRO A 412 6.99 -19.49 18.90
N ALA A 413 6.81 -19.22 20.19
CA ALA A 413 7.42 -20.00 21.27
C ALA A 413 6.73 -21.35 21.53
N ALA A 414 5.54 -21.57 20.99
CA ALA A 414 4.80 -22.83 21.19
C ALA A 414 5.28 -23.90 20.21
N ASN A 415 5.30 -25.14 20.65
CA ASN A 415 5.67 -26.32 19.86
C ASN A 415 4.54 -27.36 19.76
N SER A 416 3.34 -27.03 20.23
CA SER A 416 2.18 -27.92 20.20
C SER A 416 0.87 -27.16 20.19
N PHE A 417 -0.17 -27.82 19.70
CA PHE A 417 -1.55 -27.33 19.69
C PHE A 417 -2.52 -28.49 19.74
N SER A 418 -3.60 -28.35 20.50
CA SER A 418 -4.66 -29.36 20.59
C SER A 418 -5.97 -28.81 20.07
N PHE A 419 -6.63 -29.56 19.22
CA PHE A 419 -7.91 -29.21 18.61
C PHE A 419 -8.87 -30.41 18.63
N GLN A 420 -10.13 -30.15 18.88
CA GLN A 420 -11.19 -31.16 18.78
C GLN A 420 -12.05 -30.89 17.53
N PRO A 421 -11.92 -31.67 16.45
CA PRO A 421 -12.73 -31.51 15.26
C PRO A 421 -14.19 -31.92 15.56
N PHE A 422 -15.11 -31.33 14.81
CA PHE A 422 -16.53 -31.57 14.98
C PHE A 422 -16.97 -32.99 14.59
N LYS A 423 -16.33 -33.56 13.57
CA LYS A 423 -16.67 -34.89 13.03
C LYS A 423 -15.53 -35.89 13.22
N SER A 424 -15.87 -37.16 13.33
CA SER A 424 -14.92 -38.27 13.29
C SER A 424 -14.28 -38.51 11.90
N SER A 425 -14.47 -37.59 10.97
CA SER A 425 -13.84 -37.62 9.64
C SER A 425 -12.35 -37.37 9.73
N THR A 426 -11.61 -37.83 8.75
CA THR A 426 -10.20 -37.48 8.62
C THR A 426 -10.06 -35.98 8.40
N VAL A 427 -9.19 -35.36 9.16
CA VAL A 427 -8.83 -33.94 9.03
C VAL A 427 -7.35 -33.87 8.73
N PHE A 428 -7.00 -33.13 7.69
CA PHE A 428 -5.63 -32.86 7.29
C PHE A 428 -5.15 -31.57 7.92
N TYR A 429 -3.91 -31.54 8.39
CA TYR A 429 -3.25 -30.40 9.01
C TYR A 429 -1.92 -30.11 8.34
N ARG A 430 -1.58 -28.87 8.23
CA ARG A 430 -0.23 -28.39 7.94
C ARG A 430 0.04 -27.10 8.70
N LEU A 431 1.30 -26.74 8.85
CA LEU A 431 1.73 -25.45 9.36
C LEU A 431 2.19 -24.56 8.20
N LYS A 432 1.83 -23.29 8.29
CA LYS A 432 2.43 -22.21 7.52
C LYS A 432 3.28 -21.38 8.49
N VAL A 433 4.60 -21.46 8.36
CA VAL A 433 5.55 -20.80 9.25
C VAL A 433 6.19 -19.65 8.49
N THR A 434 6.17 -18.45 9.08
CA THR A 434 6.76 -17.26 8.48
C THR A 434 7.83 -16.70 9.42
N SER A 435 9.02 -16.42 8.89
CA SER A 435 10.12 -15.82 9.61
C SER A 435 9.97 -14.30 9.78
N VAL A 436 10.83 -13.69 10.58
CA VAL A 436 10.88 -12.22 10.72
C VAL A 436 11.24 -11.52 9.40
N LEU A 437 11.96 -12.21 8.50
CA LEU A 437 12.27 -11.74 7.15
C LEU A 437 11.19 -12.06 6.12
N ASN A 438 9.98 -12.46 6.57
CA ASN A 438 8.81 -12.81 5.77
C ASN A 438 8.99 -14.05 4.87
N GLN A 439 10.03 -14.87 5.04
CA GLN A 439 10.12 -16.17 4.40
C GLN A 439 8.98 -17.06 4.92
N THR A 440 8.31 -17.76 4.03
CA THR A 440 7.22 -18.67 4.39
C THR A 440 7.58 -20.10 3.96
N VAL A 441 7.52 -21.04 4.92
CA VAL A 441 7.73 -22.46 4.69
C VAL A 441 6.52 -23.23 5.21
N TYR A 442 6.10 -24.25 4.47
CA TYR A 442 5.02 -25.16 4.89
C TYR A 442 5.61 -26.46 5.44
N SER A 443 4.99 -27.00 6.47
CA SER A 443 5.31 -28.35 6.97
C SER A 443 4.84 -29.44 6.01
N ASN A 444 5.22 -30.67 6.29
CA ASN A 444 4.50 -31.83 5.79
C ASN A 444 3.02 -31.77 6.21
N THR A 445 2.17 -32.35 5.38
CA THR A 445 0.73 -32.55 5.70
C THR A 445 0.57 -33.86 6.47
N ILE A 446 -0.20 -33.83 7.57
CA ILE A 446 -0.60 -35.00 8.30
C ILE A 446 -2.12 -35.18 8.28
N ALA A 447 -2.56 -36.40 8.32
CA ALA A 447 -3.98 -36.77 8.37
C ALA A 447 -4.30 -37.44 9.70
N LEU A 448 -5.27 -36.90 10.46
CA LEU A 448 -5.72 -37.45 11.72
C LEU A 448 -7.21 -37.79 11.63
N LYS A 449 -7.58 -38.99 12.10
CA LYS A 449 -8.96 -39.45 12.15
C LYS A 449 -9.37 -39.62 13.60
N GLY A 450 -10.35 -38.86 14.06
CA GLY A 450 -10.89 -38.96 15.42
C GLY A 450 -11.55 -40.34 15.66
N ALA A 451 -11.43 -40.87 16.88
CA ALA A 451 -12.18 -42.03 17.30
C ALA A 451 -13.63 -41.58 17.56
N GLY A 452 -14.48 -41.69 16.57
CA GLY A 452 -15.87 -41.26 16.69
C GLY A 452 -16.64 -42.02 17.74
N ASN A 453 -17.31 -41.32 18.65
CA ASN A 453 -18.60 -41.75 19.20
C ASN A 453 -19.29 -40.76 20.15
N THR A 454 -19.32 -39.46 19.88
CA THR A 454 -20.40 -38.58 20.39
C THR A 454 -20.43 -37.32 19.53
N GLU A 455 -21.51 -37.13 18.84
CA GLU A 455 -21.78 -35.86 18.13
C GLU A 455 -22.02 -34.77 19.17
N LYS A 456 -21.00 -34.00 19.49
CA LYS A 456 -21.19 -32.71 20.20
C LYS A 456 -21.60 -31.67 19.16
N LEU A 457 -22.63 -30.89 19.48
CA LEU A 457 -23.09 -29.79 18.62
C LEU A 457 -22.05 -28.68 18.48
N PHE A 458 -21.29 -28.47 19.54
CA PHE A 458 -20.26 -27.43 19.60
C PHE A 458 -18.96 -28.02 20.16
N ASN A 459 -17.87 -27.82 19.42
CA ASN A 459 -16.53 -28.11 19.90
C ASN A 459 -15.80 -26.77 20.17
N VAL A 460 -15.42 -26.55 21.41
CA VAL A 460 -14.87 -25.29 21.91
C VAL A 460 -13.44 -25.50 22.37
N SER A 461 -12.53 -24.58 22.02
CA SER A 461 -11.20 -24.53 22.61
C SER A 461 -11.31 -24.14 24.09
N THR A 462 -10.87 -25.03 24.98
CA THR A 462 -11.01 -24.83 26.44
C THR A 462 -9.77 -24.22 27.11
N LEU A 463 -8.63 -24.23 26.40
CA LEU A 463 -7.38 -23.56 26.79
C LEU A 463 -7.01 -22.56 25.71
N ILE A 464 -6.99 -21.27 26.04
CA ILE A 464 -6.87 -20.19 25.06
C ILE A 464 -5.84 -19.14 25.51
N GLN A 465 -5.29 -18.44 24.53
CA GLN A 465 -4.48 -17.23 24.73
C GLN A 465 -5.24 -15.99 24.28
N ASN A 466 -5.56 -15.89 23.00
CA ASN A 466 -6.18 -14.72 22.41
C ASN A 466 -7.58 -14.98 21.85
N ASP A 467 -7.83 -16.17 21.30
CA ASP A 467 -9.07 -16.48 20.60
C ASP A 467 -9.74 -17.74 21.16
N ILE A 468 -11.06 -17.74 21.20
CA ILE A 468 -11.87 -18.92 21.43
C ILE A 468 -12.27 -19.46 20.06
N LEU A 469 -11.90 -20.70 19.76
CA LEU A 469 -12.36 -21.39 18.57
C LEU A 469 -13.60 -22.21 18.90
N ILE A 470 -14.65 -22.02 18.11
CA ILE A 470 -15.92 -22.74 18.24
C ILE A 470 -16.21 -23.36 16.87
N ASN A 471 -16.26 -24.70 16.83
CA ASN A 471 -16.69 -25.42 15.64
C ASN A 471 -18.11 -25.93 15.87
N ALA A 472 -19.06 -25.47 15.07
CA ALA A 472 -20.50 -25.67 15.24
C ALA A 472 -21.13 -26.43 14.06
N ALA A 473 -22.08 -27.31 14.36
CA ALA A 473 -22.86 -28.03 13.36
C ALA A 473 -23.89 -27.13 12.64
N GLU A 474 -24.34 -26.09 13.35
CA GLU A 474 -25.40 -25.17 12.91
C GLU A 474 -25.09 -23.75 13.39
N ASN A 475 -25.89 -22.79 12.96
CA ASN A 475 -25.82 -21.43 13.48
C ASN A 475 -26.21 -21.41 14.95
N PHE A 476 -25.55 -20.57 15.75
CA PHE A 476 -25.69 -20.55 17.19
C PHE A 476 -25.54 -19.17 17.79
N GLN A 477 -25.92 -19.06 19.05
CA GLN A 477 -25.64 -17.92 19.91
C GLN A 477 -24.73 -18.38 21.05
N TYR A 478 -23.96 -17.45 21.60
CA TYR A 478 -23.12 -17.74 22.75
C TYR A 478 -23.08 -16.59 23.76
N LEU A 479 -22.83 -16.98 25.02
CA LEU A 479 -22.70 -16.10 26.17
C LEU A 479 -21.47 -16.54 26.96
N ILE A 480 -20.59 -15.61 27.31
CA ILE A 480 -19.39 -15.90 28.11
C ILE A 480 -19.48 -15.11 29.41
N ASN A 481 -19.35 -15.83 30.52
CA ASN A 481 -19.36 -15.26 31.88
C ASN A 481 -18.00 -15.42 32.54
N ASP A 482 -17.63 -14.45 33.38
CA ASP A 482 -16.54 -14.62 34.35
C ASP A 482 -17.00 -15.52 35.54
N MET A 483 -16.07 -15.83 36.42
CA MET A 483 -16.36 -16.71 37.59
C MET A 483 -17.32 -16.08 38.61
N ASN A 484 -17.59 -14.78 38.53
CA ASN A 484 -18.57 -14.07 39.34
C ASN A 484 -19.97 -14.08 38.72
N GLY A 485 -20.13 -14.75 37.55
CA GLY A 485 -21.39 -14.83 36.82
C GLY A 485 -21.69 -13.59 35.96
N ARG A 486 -20.77 -12.63 35.88
CA ARG A 486 -20.95 -11.44 35.05
C ARG A 486 -20.67 -11.80 33.59
N THR A 487 -21.59 -11.44 32.70
CA THR A 487 -21.41 -11.59 31.27
C THR A 487 -20.33 -10.65 30.77
N VAL A 488 -19.28 -11.20 30.18
CA VAL A 488 -18.15 -10.45 29.61
C VAL A 488 -18.20 -10.39 28.08
N TYR A 489 -18.93 -11.33 27.45
CA TYR A 489 -19.07 -11.38 26.00
C TYR A 489 -20.35 -12.10 25.57
N THR A 490 -20.97 -11.62 24.47
CA THR A 490 -22.12 -12.28 23.81
C THR A 490 -21.97 -12.16 22.30
N GLY A 491 -22.50 -13.11 21.56
CA GLY A 491 -22.49 -13.03 20.10
C GLY A 491 -23.24 -14.16 19.44
N THR A 492 -23.19 -14.15 18.12
CA THR A 492 -23.72 -15.18 17.23
C THR A 492 -22.60 -15.79 16.42
N GLY A 493 -22.74 -17.07 16.05
CA GLY A 493 -21.81 -17.76 15.17
C GLY A 493 -22.56 -18.50 14.07
N LEU A 494 -21.86 -18.78 12.98
CA LEU A 494 -22.37 -19.54 11.86
C LEU A 494 -21.93 -21.00 11.95
N LYS A 495 -22.59 -21.86 11.19
CA LYS A 495 -22.16 -23.25 10.98
C LYS A 495 -20.70 -23.28 10.52
N GLY A 496 -19.88 -24.17 11.10
CA GLY A 496 -18.45 -24.32 10.82
C GLY A 496 -17.58 -23.69 11.91
N ILE A 497 -16.35 -23.30 11.56
CA ILE A 497 -15.37 -22.76 12.49
C ILE A 497 -15.59 -21.27 12.68
N ASN A 498 -15.80 -20.87 13.93
CA ASN A 498 -15.94 -19.49 14.37
C ASN A 498 -14.78 -19.13 15.29
N ARG A 499 -14.31 -17.91 15.18
CA ARG A 499 -13.27 -17.34 16.03
C ARG A 499 -13.84 -16.17 16.80
N VAL A 500 -13.76 -16.23 18.11
CA VAL A 500 -14.16 -15.14 19.01
C VAL A 500 -12.88 -14.54 19.58
N ASN A 501 -12.58 -13.29 19.23
CA ASN A 501 -11.44 -12.58 19.78
C ASN A 501 -11.68 -12.31 21.27
N PHE A 502 -10.79 -12.85 22.09
CA PHE A 502 -10.86 -12.77 23.56
C PHE A 502 -9.59 -12.15 24.16
N SER A 503 -8.76 -11.50 23.33
CA SER A 503 -7.46 -10.93 23.72
C SER A 503 -7.56 -9.92 24.86
N ASN A 504 -8.61 -9.11 24.88
CA ASN A 504 -8.80 -8.01 25.84
C ASN A 504 -9.31 -8.47 27.22
N GLN A 505 -9.57 -9.76 27.42
CA GLN A 505 -10.00 -10.29 28.71
C GLN A 505 -8.80 -10.68 29.57
N SER A 506 -8.94 -10.58 30.88
CA SER A 506 -7.90 -10.96 31.84
C SER A 506 -7.62 -12.47 31.81
N LYS A 507 -6.42 -12.87 32.19
CA LYS A 507 -6.10 -14.29 32.44
C LYS A 507 -7.02 -14.84 33.53
N GLY A 508 -7.51 -16.05 33.33
CA GLY A 508 -8.44 -16.66 34.30
C GLY A 508 -9.39 -17.67 33.67
N MET A 509 -10.35 -18.08 34.48
CA MET A 509 -11.38 -19.05 34.12
C MET A 509 -12.66 -18.32 33.70
N TYR A 510 -13.30 -18.81 32.63
CA TYR A 510 -14.56 -18.31 32.10
C TYR A 510 -15.48 -19.49 31.77
N ILE A 511 -16.77 -19.23 31.72
CA ILE A 511 -17.78 -20.19 31.30
C ILE A 511 -18.43 -19.69 30.03
N ILE A 512 -18.37 -20.48 28.97
CA ILE A 512 -19.11 -20.23 27.73
C ILE A 512 -20.35 -21.10 27.67
N GLN A 513 -21.47 -20.50 27.35
CA GLN A 513 -22.72 -21.18 27.03
C GLN A 513 -23.01 -20.95 25.55
N LEU A 514 -23.26 -22.05 24.85
CA LEU A 514 -23.59 -22.05 23.44
C LEU A 514 -24.99 -22.65 23.27
N PHE A 515 -25.81 -22.04 22.45
CA PHE A 515 -27.18 -22.48 22.26
C PHE A 515 -27.66 -22.20 20.84
N ASN A 516 -28.45 -23.11 20.32
CA ASN A 516 -29.31 -22.92 19.16
C ASN A 516 -30.78 -23.05 19.63
N ASN A 517 -31.74 -23.13 18.68
CA ASN A 517 -33.17 -23.15 19.02
C ASN A 517 -33.59 -24.33 19.93
N ASP A 518 -32.86 -25.45 19.92
CA ASP A 518 -33.27 -26.71 20.55
C ASP A 518 -32.30 -27.24 21.62
N GLN A 519 -31.05 -26.76 21.65
CA GLN A 519 -30.01 -27.34 22.48
C GLN A 519 -29.10 -26.30 23.13
N ARG A 520 -28.59 -26.61 24.30
CA ARG A 520 -27.65 -25.78 25.07
C ARG A 520 -26.46 -26.62 25.52
N GLN A 521 -25.24 -26.09 25.29
CA GLN A 521 -23.99 -26.67 25.76
C GLN A 521 -23.22 -25.63 26.60
N THR A 522 -22.63 -26.09 27.70
CA THR A 522 -21.81 -25.23 28.55
C THR A 522 -20.40 -25.81 28.64
N GLU A 523 -19.38 -24.98 28.43
CA GLU A 523 -17.97 -25.38 28.52
C GLU A 523 -17.19 -24.38 29.39
N ARG A 524 -16.10 -24.86 29.99
CA ARG A 524 -15.19 -24.05 30.78
C ARG A 524 -13.98 -23.68 29.93
N ILE A 525 -13.62 -22.42 29.93
CA ILE A 525 -12.48 -21.87 29.22
C ILE A 525 -11.45 -21.36 30.22
N ILE A 526 -10.19 -21.66 29.98
CA ILE A 526 -9.06 -21.15 30.75
C ILE A 526 -8.23 -20.26 29.81
N LYS A 527 -8.16 -18.97 30.13
CA LYS A 527 -7.28 -18.02 29.45
C LYS A 527 -5.93 -17.95 30.17
N GLN A 528 -4.85 -18.22 29.43
CA GLN A 528 -3.45 -18.19 29.88
C GLN A 528 -2.76 -16.85 29.62
#